data_cfe8c62736016222ee8a900819e19924
#
_entry.id   cfe8c62736016222ee8a900819e19924
#
_cell.length_a   1.000
_cell.length_b   1.000
_cell.length_c   1.000
_cell.angle_alpha   90.00
_cell.angle_beta   90.00
_cell.angle_gamma   90.00
#
_symmetry.space_group_name_H-M   'P 1'
#
loop_
_entity.id
_entity.type
_entity.pdbx_description
1 polymer ?
#
loop_
_entity_poly.entity_id
_entity_poly.type
_entity_poly.pdbx_seq_one_letter_code
_entity_poly.pdbx_strand_id
1 'polypeptide(L)'
;EIGSGLVGSEMCIRDRSTDDLNRLAGYDMVFINAMGLRITEEQRAQIQKAADGGLPVLTTAATNPANKIISLDSIQADILKHYLSNGGRRNYRSMLNYVRVHIDKKLFSVSEPEAVMKRADDVLYHMDPKKPEDEELGFNTVAGYNTFLQHNGLWKENAPRIIVTGPMGEPSGLIAKLEETGNMVYPIRSMRSFIQNHGIDSVRPSAIINMAHGRMGEPIVDYLAKQNIPLFSPLNVNR
;
A
#
# COMPACT_ATOMS: atom_id res chain seq x y z
N GLU A 1 21.06 2.51 0.58
CA GLU A 1 20.31 1.46 1.32
C GLU A 1 18.93 2.02 1.63
N ILE A 2 17.94 1.65 0.83
CA ILE A 2 16.55 1.87 1.19
C ILE A 2 16.23 0.76 2.18
N GLY A 3 16.34 1.08 3.46
CA GLY A 3 15.96 0.16 4.51
C GLY A 3 14.51 -0.25 4.33
N SER A 4 14.24 -1.56 4.29
CA SER A 4 12.91 -2.18 4.23
C SER A 4 11.97 -1.77 5.38
N GLY A 5 12.40 -0.86 6.25
CA GLY A 5 11.65 -0.31 7.37
C GLY A 5 10.74 0.89 7.05
N LEU A 6 10.76 1.42 5.82
CA LEU A 6 10.02 2.64 5.46
C LEU A 6 8.53 2.44 5.17
N VAL A 7 8.05 1.20 5.13
CA VAL A 7 6.64 0.86 4.83
C VAL A 7 6.03 0.00 5.94
N GLY A 8 6.62 -0.06 7.11
CA GLY A 8 6.12 -0.85 8.22
C GLY A 8 5.29 -0.03 9.19
N SER A 9 4.36 -0.68 9.86
CA SER A 9 3.58 -0.19 11.00
C SER A 9 4.43 0.46 12.10
N GLU A 10 5.73 0.23 12.10
CA GLU A 10 6.68 0.85 13.03
C GLU A 10 6.80 2.37 12.90
N MET A 11 6.51 2.93 11.72
CA MET A 11 6.47 4.39 11.56
C MET A 11 5.33 5.05 12.33
N CYS A 12 4.26 4.32 12.63
CA CYS A 12 3.13 4.84 13.39
C CYS A 12 3.30 4.77 14.91
N ILE A 13 4.28 4.01 15.41
CA ILE A 13 4.35 3.61 16.82
C ILE A 13 5.53 4.22 17.57
N ARG A 14 6.57 4.63 16.89
CA ARG A 14 7.72 5.26 17.56
C ARG A 14 7.50 6.74 17.72
N ASP A 15 7.41 7.12 18.98
CA ASP A 15 7.63 8.49 19.39
C ASP A 15 9.02 8.90 18.90
N ARG A 16 9.04 9.73 17.86
CA ARG A 16 10.31 10.18 17.28
C ARG A 16 10.87 11.22 18.21
N SER A 17 12.13 11.07 18.56
CA SER A 17 12.81 12.09 19.31
C SER A 17 12.79 13.40 18.49
N THR A 18 12.74 14.52 19.19
CA THR A 18 12.86 15.85 18.56
C THR A 18 14.17 15.99 17.79
N ASP A 19 15.14 15.09 18.01
CA ASP A 19 16.43 15.05 17.32
C ASP A 19 16.32 14.80 15.82
N ASP A 20 15.33 13.99 15.38
CA ASP A 20 15.11 13.75 13.96
C ASP A 20 14.61 15.01 13.23
N LEU A 21 13.85 15.86 13.91
CA LEU A 21 13.41 17.15 13.35
C LEU A 21 14.56 18.16 13.24
N ASN A 22 15.56 18.05 14.10
CA ASN A 22 16.77 18.90 13.99
C ASN A 22 17.63 18.57 12.76
N ARG A 23 17.39 17.42 12.11
CA ARG A 23 18.10 16.97 10.91
C ARG A 23 17.35 17.26 9.62
N LEU A 24 16.22 17.95 9.65
CA LEU A 24 15.38 18.20 8.46
C LEU A 24 16.19 18.86 7.32
N ALA A 25 17.12 19.75 7.64
CA ALA A 25 17.98 20.39 6.64
C ALA A 25 18.92 19.43 5.88
N GLY A 26 19.08 18.20 6.37
CA GLY A 26 19.88 17.16 5.71
C GLY A 26 19.10 16.30 4.70
N TYR A 27 17.80 16.53 4.56
CA TYR A 27 16.96 15.78 3.63
C TYR A 27 16.64 16.60 2.37
N ASP A 28 16.50 15.91 1.26
CA ASP A 28 16.14 16.52 -0.03
C ASP A 28 14.63 16.77 -0.15
N MET A 29 13.82 15.99 0.58
CA MET A 29 12.36 16.11 0.65
C MET A 29 11.82 15.38 1.87
N VAL A 30 10.69 15.85 2.39
CA VAL A 30 9.99 15.24 3.53
C VAL A 30 8.56 14.90 3.14
N PHE A 31 8.18 13.64 3.33
CA PHE A 31 6.80 13.17 3.26
C PHE A 31 6.24 12.99 4.67
N ILE A 32 5.06 13.55 4.93
CA ILE A 32 4.40 13.46 6.24
C ILE A 32 3.09 12.69 6.10
N ASN A 33 3.01 11.54 6.76
CA ASN A 33 1.73 10.88 7.00
C ASN A 33 1.37 11.06 8.48
N ALA A 34 0.45 11.98 8.76
CA ALA A 34 0.03 12.35 10.11
C ALA A 34 -1.36 11.78 10.46
N MET A 35 -1.75 10.65 9.86
CA MET A 35 -2.96 9.94 10.24
C MET A 35 -2.80 9.32 11.63
N GLY A 36 -3.66 9.75 12.57
CA GLY A 36 -3.61 9.27 13.96
C GLY A 36 -2.40 9.76 14.76
N LEU A 37 -1.52 10.58 14.21
CA LEU A 37 -0.35 11.10 14.91
C LEU A 37 -0.66 12.45 15.59
N ARG A 38 -0.17 12.59 16.81
CA ARG A 38 -0.14 13.86 17.53
C ARG A 38 1.18 14.56 17.22
N ILE A 39 1.13 15.66 16.47
CA ILE A 39 2.27 16.54 16.21
C ILE A 39 2.11 17.77 17.10
N THR A 40 3.12 18.10 17.90
CA THR A 40 3.09 19.27 18.79
C THR A 40 3.23 20.57 18.00
N GLU A 41 2.95 21.70 18.65
CA GLU A 41 3.13 23.01 18.00
C GLU A 41 4.58 23.31 17.68
N GLU A 42 5.51 22.95 18.57
CA GLU A 42 6.93 23.09 18.33
C GLU A 42 7.40 22.26 17.14
N GLN A 43 6.95 21.00 17.05
CA GLN A 43 7.28 20.12 15.91
C GLN A 43 6.73 20.70 14.61
N ARG A 44 5.48 21.20 14.59
CA ARG A 44 4.93 21.87 13.41
C ARG A 44 5.73 23.09 13.02
N ALA A 45 6.09 23.92 13.98
CA ALA A 45 6.88 25.12 13.76
C ALA A 45 8.26 24.80 13.16
N GLN A 46 8.92 23.74 13.62
CA GLN A 46 10.18 23.27 13.05
C GLN A 46 10.04 22.80 11.60
N ILE A 47 8.99 22.00 11.29
CA ILE A 47 8.72 21.55 9.94
C ILE A 47 8.38 22.74 9.04
N GLN A 48 7.54 23.66 9.50
CA GLN A 48 7.18 24.86 8.76
C GLN A 48 8.40 25.74 8.48
N LYS A 49 9.27 25.94 9.48
CA LYS A 49 10.52 26.70 9.31
C LYS A 49 11.43 26.06 8.27
N ALA A 50 11.52 24.73 8.22
CA ALA A 50 12.31 24.02 7.21
C ALA A 50 11.66 24.19 5.81
N ALA A 51 10.35 24.11 5.71
CA ALA A 51 9.60 24.35 4.48
C ALA A 51 9.78 25.78 3.96
N ASP A 52 9.69 26.78 4.84
CA ASP A 52 9.93 28.20 4.52
C ASP A 52 11.40 28.45 4.11
N GLY A 53 12.32 27.64 4.63
CA GLY A 53 13.73 27.62 4.25
C GLY A 53 14.02 26.93 2.92
N GLY A 54 13.00 26.43 2.21
CA GLY A 54 13.13 25.83 0.88
C GLY A 54 13.17 24.30 0.86
N LEU A 55 13.02 23.62 2.01
CA LEU A 55 12.89 22.15 2.02
C LEU A 55 11.53 21.75 1.41
N PRO A 56 11.51 20.90 0.37
CA PRO A 56 10.28 20.35 -0.16
C PRO A 56 9.57 19.47 0.89
N VAL A 57 8.36 19.86 1.29
CA VAL A 57 7.54 19.14 2.26
C VAL A 57 6.18 18.81 1.64
N LEU A 58 5.72 17.57 1.77
CA LEU A 58 4.41 17.13 1.35
C LEU A 58 3.72 16.34 2.47
N THR A 59 2.68 16.92 3.08
CA THR A 59 1.76 16.15 3.88
C THR A 59 0.84 15.34 2.98
N THR A 60 0.95 14.02 3.06
CA THR A 60 0.18 13.07 2.25
C THR A 60 -1.20 12.82 2.84
N ALA A 61 -1.27 12.73 4.18
CA ALA A 61 -2.51 12.58 4.93
C ALA A 61 -2.35 13.17 6.34
N ALA A 62 -3.42 13.73 6.90
CA ALA A 62 -3.44 14.24 8.26
C ALA A 62 -4.85 14.17 8.85
N THR A 63 -4.98 13.65 10.07
CA THR A 63 -6.24 13.68 10.85
C THR A 63 -6.53 15.09 11.32
N ASN A 64 -5.51 15.81 11.81
CA ASN A 64 -5.63 17.21 12.21
C ASN A 64 -5.22 18.12 11.03
N PRO A 65 -6.13 18.99 10.53
CA PRO A 65 -5.81 19.90 9.44
C PRO A 65 -4.60 20.82 9.71
N ALA A 66 -4.32 21.18 10.96
CA ALA A 66 -3.17 21.98 11.34
C ALA A 66 -1.81 21.29 11.03
N ASN A 67 -1.81 19.98 10.85
CA ASN A 67 -0.61 19.21 10.47
C ASN A 67 -0.38 19.17 8.95
N LYS A 68 -1.24 19.83 8.16
CA LYS A 68 -1.10 19.86 6.70
C LYS A 68 -0.11 20.94 6.28
N ILE A 69 1.15 20.53 6.09
CA ILE A 69 2.23 21.38 5.59
C ILE A 69 2.59 20.92 4.18
N ILE A 70 2.53 21.82 3.21
CA ILE A 70 2.86 21.56 1.80
C ILE A 70 3.62 22.78 1.30
N SER A 71 4.90 22.59 0.93
CA SER A 71 5.75 23.63 0.36
C SER A 71 6.00 23.47 -1.15
N LEU A 72 5.43 22.43 -1.73
CA LEU A 72 5.45 22.20 -3.19
C LEU A 72 4.38 23.05 -3.89
N ASP A 73 4.60 23.32 -5.19
CA ASP A 73 3.50 23.82 -6.01
C ASP A 73 2.37 22.77 -6.13
N SER A 74 1.17 23.24 -6.46
CA SER A 74 -0.04 22.40 -6.46
C SER A 74 0.06 21.25 -7.46
N ILE A 75 0.69 21.46 -8.63
CA ILE A 75 0.82 20.45 -9.68
C ILE A 75 1.74 19.32 -9.22
N GLN A 76 2.90 19.66 -8.68
CA GLN A 76 3.85 18.69 -8.13
C GLN A 76 3.24 17.90 -6.98
N ALA A 77 2.57 18.60 -6.05
CA ALA A 77 1.90 17.95 -4.92
C ALA A 77 0.82 16.95 -5.38
N ASP A 78 0.02 17.30 -6.38
CA ASP A 78 -1.04 16.42 -6.89
C ASP A 78 -0.48 15.22 -7.65
N ILE A 79 0.57 15.39 -8.44
CA ILE A 79 1.25 14.27 -9.11
C ILE A 79 1.77 13.26 -8.08
N LEU A 80 2.47 13.73 -7.04
CA LEU A 80 3.00 12.86 -6.00
C LEU A 80 1.89 12.14 -5.22
N LYS A 81 0.79 12.84 -4.90
CA LYS A 81 -0.39 12.23 -4.28
C LYS A 81 -1.04 11.17 -5.17
N HIS A 82 -1.07 11.36 -6.49
CA HIS A 82 -1.58 10.37 -7.43
C HIS A 82 -0.76 9.08 -7.40
N TYR A 83 0.58 9.16 -7.38
CA TYR A 83 1.42 7.98 -7.20
C TYR A 83 1.13 7.28 -5.87
N LEU A 84 1.05 8.04 -4.78
CA LEU A 84 0.81 7.50 -3.43
C LEU A 84 -0.56 6.84 -3.30
N SER A 85 -1.61 7.46 -3.85
CA SER A 85 -2.99 6.94 -3.75
C SER A 85 -3.19 5.64 -4.54
N ASN A 86 -2.49 5.49 -5.66
CA ASN A 86 -2.52 4.25 -6.43
C ASN A 86 -1.55 3.19 -5.88
N GLY A 87 -0.53 3.59 -5.15
CA GLY A 87 0.40 2.70 -4.47
C GLY A 87 1.18 1.76 -5.39
N GLY A 88 1.87 0.80 -4.78
CA GLY A 88 2.66 -0.23 -5.46
C GLY A 88 4.06 0.22 -5.85
N ARG A 89 4.97 -0.75 -5.94
CA ARG A 89 6.41 -0.50 -6.13
C ARG A 89 6.71 0.34 -7.36
N ARG A 90 6.04 0.08 -8.48
CA ARG A 90 6.23 0.82 -9.74
C ARG A 90 5.85 2.30 -9.57
N ASN A 91 4.70 2.58 -8.95
CA ASN A 91 4.28 3.95 -8.67
C ASN A 91 5.22 4.63 -7.68
N TYR A 92 5.66 3.95 -6.63
CA TYR A 92 6.61 4.52 -5.66
C TYR A 92 7.98 4.80 -6.30
N ARG A 93 8.49 3.92 -7.15
CA ARG A 93 9.71 4.15 -7.92
C ARG A 93 9.57 5.38 -8.82
N SER A 94 8.49 5.45 -9.60
CA SER A 94 8.22 6.59 -10.48
C SER A 94 8.03 7.89 -9.70
N MET A 95 7.40 7.84 -8.52
CA MET A 95 7.29 8.97 -7.60
C MET A 95 8.66 9.48 -7.15
N LEU A 96 9.56 8.57 -6.74
CA LEU A 96 10.91 8.95 -6.33
C LEU A 96 11.73 9.51 -7.51
N ASN A 97 11.59 8.91 -8.69
CA ASN A 97 12.20 9.45 -9.91
C ASN A 97 11.65 10.84 -10.24
N TYR A 98 10.34 11.06 -10.09
CA TYR A 98 9.72 12.38 -10.25
C TYR A 98 10.31 13.42 -9.31
N VAL A 99 10.52 13.07 -8.02
CA VAL A 99 11.20 13.95 -7.06
C VAL A 99 12.59 14.31 -7.55
N ARG A 100 13.37 13.32 -8.00
CA ARG A 100 14.73 13.52 -8.48
C ARG A 100 14.82 14.39 -9.73
N VAL A 101 13.90 14.19 -10.67
CA VAL A 101 13.92 14.93 -11.95
C VAL A 101 13.37 16.35 -11.79
N HIS A 102 12.27 16.51 -11.07
CA HIS A 102 11.50 17.75 -11.11
C HIS A 102 11.59 18.61 -9.83
N ILE A 103 11.94 18.01 -8.70
CA ILE A 103 11.96 18.72 -7.41
C ILE A 103 13.39 19.02 -6.95
N ASP A 104 14.17 17.99 -6.63
CA ASP A 104 15.55 18.19 -6.14
C ASP A 104 16.59 18.27 -7.26
N LYS A 105 16.22 17.90 -8.48
CA LYS A 105 17.08 17.97 -9.70
C LYS A 105 18.39 17.21 -9.59
N LYS A 106 18.41 16.14 -8.82
CA LYS A 106 19.57 15.25 -8.68
C LYS A 106 19.48 14.10 -9.68
N LEU A 107 19.91 14.33 -10.90
CA LEU A 107 19.64 13.50 -12.07
C LEU A 107 20.52 12.25 -12.24
N PHE A 108 21.48 12.00 -11.40
CA PHE A 108 22.37 10.86 -11.57
C PHE A 108 21.69 9.54 -11.20
N SER A 109 21.77 8.57 -12.08
CA SER A 109 21.19 7.22 -11.93
C SER A 109 19.67 7.18 -11.76
N VAL A 110 18.97 8.11 -12.40
CA VAL A 110 17.52 8.21 -12.33
C VAL A 110 16.92 7.92 -13.71
N SER A 111 15.89 7.09 -13.73
CA SER A 111 15.04 6.90 -14.91
C SER A 111 13.96 7.96 -14.96
N GLU A 112 13.48 8.28 -16.17
CA GLU A 112 12.30 9.12 -16.33
C GLU A 112 11.11 8.53 -15.56
N PRO A 113 10.32 9.35 -14.85
CA PRO A 113 9.14 8.88 -14.14
C PRO A 113 8.09 8.38 -15.14
N GLU A 114 7.62 7.17 -14.92
CA GLU A 114 6.52 6.60 -15.70
C GLU A 114 5.18 7.23 -15.28
N ALA A 115 4.20 7.20 -16.18
CA ALA A 115 2.84 7.62 -15.84
C ALA A 115 2.26 6.81 -14.67
N VAL A 116 1.38 7.44 -13.90
CA VAL A 116 0.70 6.78 -12.77
C VAL A 116 -0.07 5.57 -13.27
N MET A 117 0.28 4.41 -12.75
CA MET A 117 -0.46 3.19 -13.00
C MET A 117 -1.69 3.14 -12.09
N LYS A 118 -2.87 3.35 -12.68
CA LYS A 118 -4.14 3.23 -11.95
C LYS A 118 -4.44 1.76 -11.68
N ARG A 119 -4.96 1.49 -10.49
CA ARG A 119 -5.40 0.17 -10.07
C ARG A 119 -6.88 0.21 -9.74
N ALA A 120 -7.60 -0.82 -10.19
CA ALA A 120 -8.97 -1.05 -9.76
C ALA A 120 -8.98 -1.77 -8.41
N ASP A 121 -9.93 -1.43 -7.53
CA ASP A 121 -10.01 -1.98 -6.17
C ASP A 121 -10.32 -3.48 -6.16
N ASP A 122 -11.03 -3.98 -7.16
CA ASP A 122 -11.46 -5.37 -7.29
C ASP A 122 -10.49 -6.24 -8.10
N VAL A 123 -9.42 -5.67 -8.62
CA VAL A 123 -8.42 -6.42 -9.41
C VAL A 123 -7.71 -7.42 -8.51
N LEU A 124 -7.68 -8.69 -8.97
CA LEU A 124 -6.74 -9.66 -8.44
C LEU A 124 -5.32 -9.27 -8.87
N TYR A 125 -4.36 -9.54 -8.03
CA TYR A 125 -2.96 -9.21 -8.33
C TYR A 125 -2.02 -10.30 -7.82
N HIS A 126 -0.82 -10.32 -8.37
CA HIS A 126 0.28 -11.16 -7.89
C HIS A 126 1.60 -10.48 -8.21
N MET A 127 2.63 -10.80 -7.46
CA MET A 127 3.98 -10.38 -7.85
C MET A 127 4.41 -11.18 -9.08
N ASP A 128 5.13 -10.56 -10.02
CA ASP A 128 5.69 -11.30 -11.15
C ASP A 128 6.71 -12.34 -10.62
N PRO A 129 6.51 -13.64 -10.82
CA PRO A 129 7.46 -14.66 -10.35
C PRO A 129 8.87 -14.50 -10.91
N LYS A 130 9.00 -13.83 -12.07
CA LYS A 130 10.29 -13.54 -12.72
C LYS A 130 10.97 -12.30 -12.17
N LYS A 131 10.18 -11.37 -11.60
CA LYS A 131 10.64 -10.09 -11.07
C LYS A 131 9.88 -9.73 -9.79
N PRO A 132 9.94 -10.57 -8.75
CA PRO A 132 9.11 -10.42 -7.56
C PRO A 132 9.39 -9.11 -6.80
N GLU A 133 10.57 -8.53 -6.98
CA GLU A 133 10.94 -7.27 -6.34
C GLU A 133 10.39 -6.04 -7.08
N ASP A 134 10.05 -6.17 -8.36
CA ASP A 134 9.82 -5.03 -9.22
C ASP A 134 8.40 -4.88 -9.72
N GLU A 135 7.74 -5.97 -10.11
CA GLU A 135 6.49 -5.89 -10.85
C GLU A 135 5.34 -6.60 -10.14
N GLU A 136 4.22 -5.90 -10.05
CA GLU A 136 2.94 -6.46 -9.68
C GLU A 136 2.10 -6.63 -10.94
N LEU A 137 1.61 -7.83 -11.17
CA LEU A 137 0.71 -8.19 -12.26
C LEU A 137 -0.74 -8.05 -11.78
N GLY A 138 -1.59 -7.41 -12.57
CA GLY A 138 -3.01 -7.25 -12.30
C GLY A 138 -3.87 -8.10 -13.23
N PHE A 139 -4.99 -8.63 -12.71
CA PHE A 139 -5.90 -9.50 -13.44
C PHE A 139 -7.34 -9.04 -13.25
N ASN A 140 -8.04 -8.80 -14.36
CA ASN A 140 -9.42 -8.30 -14.34
C ASN A 140 -10.47 -9.42 -14.18
N THR A 141 -10.05 -10.68 -14.24
CA THR A 141 -10.97 -11.83 -14.10
C THR A 141 -10.34 -12.96 -13.29
N VAL A 142 -11.15 -13.70 -12.56
CA VAL A 142 -10.72 -14.91 -11.85
C VAL A 142 -10.19 -15.96 -12.83
N ALA A 143 -10.79 -16.09 -14.01
CA ALA A 143 -10.33 -17.04 -15.03
C ALA A 143 -8.90 -16.70 -15.51
N GLY A 144 -8.63 -15.43 -15.82
CA GLY A 144 -7.29 -14.98 -16.20
C GLY A 144 -6.27 -15.20 -15.09
N TYR A 145 -6.65 -14.95 -13.84
CA TYR A 145 -5.79 -15.22 -12.70
C TYR A 145 -5.53 -16.73 -12.52
N ASN A 146 -6.54 -17.58 -12.67
CA ASN A 146 -6.37 -19.03 -12.62
C ASN A 146 -5.41 -19.55 -13.70
N THR A 147 -5.50 -19.00 -14.92
CA THR A 147 -4.55 -19.30 -16.00
C THR A 147 -3.11 -18.92 -15.62
N PHE A 148 -2.94 -17.76 -14.99
CA PHE A 148 -1.64 -17.35 -14.46
C PHE A 148 -1.11 -18.33 -13.40
N LEU A 149 -1.93 -18.74 -12.44
CA LEU A 149 -1.54 -19.73 -11.42
C LEU A 149 -1.08 -21.06 -12.08
N GLN A 150 -1.81 -21.52 -13.10
CA GLN A 150 -1.46 -22.74 -13.85
C GLN A 150 -0.12 -22.60 -14.57
N HIS A 151 0.09 -21.52 -15.30
CA HIS A 151 1.33 -21.29 -16.05
C HIS A 151 2.57 -21.13 -15.16
N ASN A 152 2.40 -20.71 -13.92
CA ASN A 152 3.50 -20.50 -12.98
C ASN A 152 3.66 -21.65 -11.94
N GLY A 153 2.94 -22.76 -12.11
CA GLY A 153 3.04 -23.90 -11.19
C GLY A 153 2.47 -23.66 -9.79
N LEU A 154 1.67 -22.59 -9.63
CA LEU A 154 1.03 -22.23 -8.37
C LEU A 154 -0.37 -22.86 -8.22
N TRP A 155 -0.92 -23.38 -9.33
CA TRP A 155 -2.18 -24.13 -9.31
C TRP A 155 -1.98 -25.49 -8.67
N LYS A 156 -2.79 -25.77 -7.66
CA LYS A 156 -2.81 -27.06 -6.97
C LYS A 156 -4.25 -27.56 -6.89
N GLU A 157 -4.53 -28.66 -7.54
CA GLU A 157 -5.87 -29.27 -7.50
C GLU A 157 -6.23 -29.62 -6.05
N ASN A 158 -7.46 -29.30 -5.65
CA ASN A 158 -7.98 -29.51 -4.28
C ASN A 158 -7.26 -28.75 -3.16
N ALA A 159 -6.34 -27.82 -3.47
CA ALA A 159 -5.74 -26.97 -2.46
C ALA A 159 -6.75 -25.99 -1.86
N PRO A 160 -6.60 -25.63 -0.57
CA PRO A 160 -7.37 -24.54 0.02
C PRO A 160 -7.15 -23.24 -0.75
N ARG A 161 -8.24 -22.51 -0.99
CA ARG A 161 -8.22 -21.20 -1.67
C ARG A 161 -8.34 -20.10 -0.64
N ILE A 162 -7.34 -19.28 -0.54
CA ILE A 162 -7.27 -18.22 0.47
C ILE A 162 -7.39 -16.87 -0.22
N ILE A 163 -8.43 -16.10 0.10
CA ILE A 163 -8.49 -14.69 -0.31
C ILE A 163 -7.70 -13.86 0.70
N VAL A 164 -6.81 -13.01 0.19
CA VAL A 164 -6.12 -11.96 0.97
C VAL A 164 -6.63 -10.62 0.46
N THR A 165 -7.27 -9.82 1.33
CA THR A 165 -7.91 -8.56 0.92
C THR A 165 -7.55 -7.40 1.85
N GLY A 166 -7.73 -6.16 1.34
CA GLY A 166 -7.52 -4.93 2.08
C GLY A 166 -6.08 -4.70 2.54
N PRO A 167 -5.04 -4.99 1.73
CA PRO A 167 -3.67 -4.86 2.21
C PRO A 167 -3.35 -3.41 2.58
N MET A 168 -2.82 -3.24 3.78
CA MET A 168 -2.18 -2.01 4.21
C MET A 168 -0.67 -2.18 4.05
N GLY A 169 -0.19 -1.86 2.86
CA GLY A 169 1.20 -2.09 2.48
C GLY A 169 1.36 -3.23 1.47
N GLU A 170 2.48 -3.89 1.50
CA GLU A 170 2.89 -4.92 0.53
C GLU A 170 2.77 -6.33 1.14
N PRO A 171 1.76 -7.13 0.76
CA PRO A 171 1.52 -8.44 1.34
C PRO A 171 2.28 -9.59 0.65
N SER A 172 3.24 -9.31 -0.24
CA SER A 172 3.93 -10.34 -1.04
C SER A 172 4.55 -11.46 -0.18
N GLY A 173 5.15 -11.12 0.96
CA GLY A 173 5.70 -12.11 1.89
C GLY A 173 4.64 -13.05 2.49
N LEU A 174 3.44 -12.53 2.80
CA LEU A 174 2.32 -13.34 3.27
C LEU A 174 1.82 -14.25 2.15
N ILE A 175 1.65 -13.70 0.93
CA ILE A 175 1.20 -14.48 -0.24
C ILE A 175 2.16 -15.62 -0.51
N ALA A 176 3.46 -15.34 -0.64
CA ALA A 176 4.48 -16.35 -0.88
C ALA A 176 4.48 -17.44 0.21
N LYS A 177 4.35 -17.06 1.48
CA LYS A 177 4.32 -18.02 2.58
C LYS A 177 3.09 -18.92 2.57
N LEU A 178 1.93 -18.39 2.23
CA LEU A 178 0.71 -19.17 2.06
C LEU A 178 0.83 -20.16 0.90
N GLU A 179 1.44 -19.77 -0.21
CA GLU A 179 1.68 -20.63 -1.38
C GLU A 179 2.69 -21.73 -1.09
N GLU A 180 3.79 -21.40 -0.39
CA GLU A 180 4.75 -22.39 0.09
C GLU A 180 4.10 -23.49 0.95
N THR A 181 3.12 -23.10 1.78
CA THR A 181 2.38 -24.03 2.64
C THR A 181 1.28 -24.80 1.91
N GLY A 182 1.19 -24.67 0.60
CA GLY A 182 0.31 -25.50 -0.23
C GLY A 182 -1.04 -24.90 -0.55
N ASN A 183 -1.27 -23.63 -0.27
CA ASN A 183 -2.53 -22.96 -0.60
C ASN A 183 -2.50 -22.33 -2.00
N MET A 184 -3.65 -22.12 -2.60
CA MET A 184 -3.84 -21.18 -3.70
C MET A 184 -4.30 -19.84 -3.12
N VAL A 185 -3.57 -18.77 -3.43
CA VAL A 185 -3.85 -17.44 -2.87
C VAL A 185 -4.48 -16.55 -3.92
N TYR A 186 -5.53 -15.82 -3.52
CA TYR A 186 -6.27 -14.88 -4.36
C TYR A 186 -6.20 -13.49 -3.71
N PRO A 187 -5.14 -12.71 -4.01
CA PRO A 187 -5.01 -11.37 -3.48
C PRO A 187 -5.95 -10.42 -4.21
N ILE A 188 -6.77 -9.71 -3.44
CA ILE A 188 -7.68 -8.67 -3.96
C ILE A 188 -7.58 -7.41 -3.11
N ARG A 189 -7.83 -6.25 -3.73
CA ARG A 189 -7.72 -4.96 -3.02
C ARG A 189 -8.97 -4.60 -2.24
N SER A 190 -10.13 -4.82 -2.83
CA SER A 190 -11.42 -4.50 -2.24
C SER A 190 -12.36 -5.69 -2.33
N MET A 191 -12.67 -6.28 -1.16
CA MET A 191 -13.61 -7.40 -1.09
C MET A 191 -15.02 -6.99 -1.54
N ARG A 192 -15.43 -5.75 -1.22
CA ARG A 192 -16.76 -5.26 -1.62
C ARG A 192 -16.90 -5.20 -3.14
N SER A 193 -15.96 -4.53 -3.81
CA SER A 193 -15.99 -4.41 -5.28
C SER A 193 -15.86 -5.77 -5.94
N PHE A 194 -15.00 -6.64 -5.40
CA PHE A 194 -14.83 -8.00 -5.92
C PHE A 194 -16.13 -8.81 -5.87
N ILE A 195 -16.85 -8.79 -4.74
CA ILE A 195 -18.14 -9.49 -4.62
C ILE A 195 -19.17 -8.92 -5.58
N GLN A 196 -19.23 -7.60 -5.73
CA GLN A 196 -20.19 -6.95 -6.63
C GLN A 196 -19.96 -7.32 -8.10
N ASN A 197 -18.70 -7.40 -8.53
CA ASN A 197 -18.35 -7.57 -9.94
C ASN A 197 -18.15 -9.04 -10.36
N HIS A 198 -17.68 -9.88 -9.43
CA HIS A 198 -17.30 -11.26 -9.74
C HIS A 198 -18.06 -12.31 -8.93
N GLY A 199 -18.61 -11.92 -7.78
CA GLY A 199 -19.18 -12.86 -6.81
C GLY A 199 -18.10 -13.69 -6.10
N ILE A 200 -18.30 -13.95 -4.81
CA ILE A 200 -17.34 -14.71 -4.01
C ILE A 200 -17.23 -16.18 -4.44
N ASP A 201 -18.34 -16.72 -4.97
CA ASP A 201 -18.40 -18.11 -5.46
C ASP A 201 -17.49 -18.36 -6.68
N SER A 202 -17.06 -17.30 -7.36
CA SER A 202 -16.09 -17.41 -8.46
C SER A 202 -14.73 -17.97 -8.00
N VAL A 203 -14.36 -17.73 -6.73
CA VAL A 203 -13.16 -18.29 -6.10
C VAL A 203 -13.46 -19.52 -5.25
N ARG A 204 -14.62 -19.56 -4.58
CA ARG A 204 -14.98 -20.57 -3.56
C ARG A 204 -13.91 -20.65 -2.47
N PRO A 205 -13.69 -19.58 -1.70
CA PRO A 205 -12.59 -19.54 -0.75
C PRO A 205 -12.83 -20.49 0.44
N SER A 206 -11.75 -21.12 0.88
CA SER A 206 -11.72 -21.89 2.13
C SER A 206 -11.54 -20.99 3.36
N ALA A 207 -10.93 -19.81 3.18
CA ALA A 207 -10.77 -18.80 4.21
C ALA A 207 -10.50 -17.43 3.58
N ILE A 208 -10.70 -16.37 4.37
CA ILE A 208 -10.39 -14.99 4.00
C ILE A 208 -9.48 -14.37 5.06
N ILE A 209 -8.44 -13.69 4.62
CA ILE A 209 -7.55 -12.86 5.45
C ILE A 209 -7.80 -11.41 5.11
N ASN A 210 -8.40 -10.66 6.03
CA ASN A 210 -8.64 -9.22 5.88
C ASN A 210 -7.54 -8.42 6.55
N MET A 211 -6.69 -7.78 5.75
CA MET A 211 -5.58 -6.94 6.19
C MET A 211 -5.97 -5.46 6.36
N ALA A 212 -7.23 -5.09 6.10
CA ALA A 212 -7.69 -3.72 6.28
C ALA A 212 -7.88 -3.38 7.76
N HIS A 213 -7.66 -2.11 8.10
CA HIS A 213 -8.15 -1.56 9.36
C HIS A 213 -9.68 -1.49 9.35
N GLY A 214 -10.29 -1.93 10.43
CA GLY A 214 -11.73 -1.89 10.60
C GLY A 214 -12.41 -3.23 10.25
N ARG A 215 -13.71 -3.24 10.48
CA ARG A 215 -14.54 -4.42 10.25
C ARG A 215 -15.00 -4.49 8.80
N MET A 216 -15.05 -5.67 8.24
CA MET A 216 -15.83 -5.90 7.03
C MET A 216 -17.30 -5.56 7.32
N GLY A 217 -18.00 -4.96 6.36
CA GLY A 217 -19.41 -4.62 6.52
C GLY A 217 -20.25 -5.86 6.85
N GLU A 218 -21.27 -5.68 7.69
CA GLU A 218 -22.16 -6.76 8.17
C GLU A 218 -22.66 -7.68 7.04
N PRO A 219 -23.11 -7.20 5.86
CA PRO A 219 -23.58 -8.09 4.80
C PRO A 219 -22.55 -9.10 4.32
N ILE A 220 -21.26 -8.72 4.36
CA ILE A 220 -20.15 -9.63 3.97
C ILE A 220 -19.94 -10.65 5.08
N VAL A 221 -19.91 -10.21 6.33
CA VAL A 221 -19.72 -11.08 7.51
C VAL A 221 -20.84 -12.11 7.60
N ASP A 222 -22.09 -11.68 7.41
CA ASP A 222 -23.26 -12.56 7.41
C ASP A 222 -23.21 -13.60 6.28
N TYR A 223 -22.77 -13.18 5.08
CA TYR A 223 -22.58 -14.10 3.97
C TYR A 223 -21.53 -15.16 4.31
N LEU A 224 -20.37 -14.75 4.83
CA LEU A 224 -19.31 -15.67 5.21
C LEU A 224 -19.73 -16.65 6.30
N ALA A 225 -20.48 -16.15 7.29
CA ALA A 225 -21.04 -16.99 8.36
C ALA A 225 -22.00 -18.05 7.81
N LYS A 226 -22.91 -17.65 6.89
CA LYS A 226 -23.86 -18.59 6.24
C LYS A 226 -23.14 -19.66 5.42
N GLN A 227 -22.04 -19.33 4.79
CA GLN A 227 -21.23 -20.25 3.98
C GLN A 227 -20.18 -21.00 4.81
N ASN A 228 -20.10 -20.74 6.11
CA ASN A 228 -19.09 -21.30 7.01
C ASN A 228 -17.64 -21.04 6.54
N ILE A 229 -17.40 -19.83 6.02
CA ILE A 229 -16.07 -19.40 5.56
C ILE A 229 -15.39 -18.62 6.69
N PRO A 230 -14.26 -19.10 7.27
CA PRO A 230 -13.55 -18.40 8.32
C PRO A 230 -12.94 -17.08 7.81
N LEU A 231 -13.08 -16.04 8.65
CA LEU A 231 -12.51 -14.70 8.42
C LEU A 231 -11.44 -14.40 9.47
N PHE A 232 -10.22 -14.16 9.01
CA PHE A 232 -9.12 -13.72 9.85
C PHE A 232 -8.87 -12.23 9.64
N SER A 233 -8.82 -11.47 10.72
CA SER A 233 -8.54 -10.02 10.70
C SER A 233 -7.36 -9.72 11.66
N PRO A 234 -6.13 -9.98 11.26
CA PRO A 234 -4.96 -9.91 12.16
C PRO A 234 -4.66 -8.50 12.67
N LEU A 235 -5.17 -7.45 12.00
CA LEU A 235 -4.97 -6.06 12.41
C LEU A 235 -6.08 -5.51 13.34
N ASN A 236 -7.14 -6.28 13.57
CA ASN A 236 -8.24 -5.93 14.47
C ASN A 236 -7.99 -6.49 15.89
N VAL A 237 -6.91 -6.05 16.52
CA VAL A 237 -6.69 -6.36 17.93
C VAL A 237 -7.45 -5.34 18.76
N ASN A 238 -8.55 -5.75 19.37
CA ASN A 238 -9.17 -4.99 20.44
C ASN A 238 -8.19 -4.98 21.62
N ARG A 239 -7.58 -3.83 21.88
CA ARG A 239 -6.85 -3.56 23.13
C ARG A 239 -7.82 -3.07 24.17
#